data_4d1753956c7844e4948ef2bc08374b88
#
_entry.id   4d1753956c7844e4948ef2bc08374b88
#
_cell.length_a   1.000
_cell.length_b   1.000
_cell.length_c   1.000
_cell.angle_alpha   90.00
_cell.angle_beta   90.00
_cell.angle_gamma   90.00
#
_symmetry.space_group_name_H-M   'P 1'
#
loop_
_entity.id
_entity.type
_entity.pdbx_description
1 polymer ?
#
loop_
_entity_poly.entity_id
_entity_poly.type
_entity_poly.pdbx_seq_one_letter_code
_entity_poly.pdbx_strand_id
1 'polypeptide(L)'
;MKTALRCCHDLRRIAVLISLIVPCYNEEASLPFLYEALCDVRKSDTGDRNYEFIFVNDGSRDKTADVIRELAANDKGVKYIFFSRNFGKEAAMYAGMEKAKGDYIAIMDADMQDPPSLIPEMIKDLDSGEYDIVAARRVTRKGEPKIRSWFARRFYKLINRMCDVEIADGARDFRLMKREVVDAILSVNERQRFSKGIFAWVGFRTKWVEHENVERVAGETKWSFWKLFKYAIDGIVAFTIAPLRIATYMGFFFSFAGFAYMLYYFIKAIVLQIWTDDYVRGYPSLLCFILFIGGLILMCLGLIGEYIGRIYIESKGRPIYITSEESKD
;
A
#
# COMPACT_ATOMS: atom_id res chain seq x y z
N MET A 1 -56.32 33.08 0.07
CA MET A 1 -55.25 33.48 -0.85
C MET A 1 -54.00 32.65 -0.60
N LYS A 2 -53.83 31.60 -1.35
CA LYS A 2 -52.74 30.65 -1.23
C LYS A 2 -51.84 30.87 -2.46
N THR A 3 -50.72 31.51 -2.26
CA THR A 3 -49.68 31.59 -3.31
C THR A 3 -48.58 30.64 -2.93
N ALA A 4 -48.61 29.46 -3.51
CA ALA A 4 -47.57 28.46 -3.41
C ALA A 4 -46.32 28.95 -4.14
N LEU A 5 -45.26 29.24 -3.40
CA LEU A 5 -43.91 29.34 -3.90
C LEU A 5 -43.47 27.97 -4.36
N ARG A 6 -43.60 27.67 -5.65
CA ARG A 6 -42.85 26.62 -6.32
C ARG A 6 -41.41 27.10 -6.45
N CYS A 7 -40.60 26.74 -5.50
CA CYS A 7 -39.15 26.74 -5.66
C CYS A 7 -38.79 25.61 -6.62
N CYS A 8 -38.77 25.88 -7.92
CA CYS A 8 -38.11 25.04 -8.90
C CYS A 8 -36.61 25.13 -8.63
N HIS A 9 -36.11 24.23 -7.81
CA HIS A 9 -34.69 23.93 -7.81
C HIS A 9 -34.41 23.17 -9.10
N ASP A 10 -34.06 23.94 -10.13
CA ASP A 10 -33.43 23.46 -11.34
C ASP A 10 -32.03 22.98 -10.92
N LEU A 11 -31.98 21.79 -10.29
CA LEU A 11 -30.74 21.01 -10.14
C LEU A 11 -30.33 20.62 -11.57
N ARG A 12 -29.59 21.50 -12.26
CA ARG A 12 -28.73 21.05 -13.34
C ARG A 12 -27.95 19.88 -12.74
N ARG A 13 -28.27 18.67 -13.17
CA ARG A 13 -27.40 17.51 -12.90
C ARG A 13 -26.06 17.87 -13.52
N ILE A 14 -25.13 18.30 -12.70
CA ILE A 14 -23.73 18.41 -13.11
C ILE A 14 -23.35 17.00 -13.47
N ALA A 15 -22.94 16.76 -14.71
CA ALA A 15 -22.50 15.45 -15.18
C ALA A 15 -21.41 14.95 -14.23
N VAL A 16 -21.56 13.74 -13.71
CA VAL A 16 -20.59 13.13 -12.78
C VAL A 16 -19.24 12.99 -13.50
N LEU A 17 -18.19 13.52 -12.91
CA LEU A 17 -16.83 13.39 -13.44
C LEU A 17 -16.13 12.18 -12.81
N ILE A 18 -15.53 11.34 -13.66
CA ILE A 18 -14.76 10.17 -13.24
C ILE A 18 -13.29 10.39 -13.59
N SER A 19 -12.42 10.39 -12.58
CA SER A 19 -10.97 10.47 -12.74
C SER A 19 -10.36 9.08 -12.70
N LEU A 20 -9.63 8.70 -13.75
CA LEU A 20 -8.92 7.42 -13.84
C LEU A 20 -7.41 7.68 -13.72
N ILE A 21 -6.81 7.26 -12.61
CA ILE A 21 -5.40 7.47 -12.29
C ILE A 21 -4.60 6.24 -12.69
N VAL A 22 -3.57 6.43 -13.50
CA VAL A 22 -2.70 5.39 -14.00
C VAL A 22 -1.23 5.71 -13.67
N PRO A 23 -0.67 5.11 -12.61
CA PRO A 23 0.76 5.18 -12.35
C PRO A 23 1.55 4.43 -13.42
N CYS A 24 2.57 5.07 -14.00
CA CYS A 24 3.36 4.54 -15.12
C CYS A 24 4.85 4.57 -14.79
N TYR A 25 5.55 3.44 -15.02
CA TYR A 25 7.00 3.37 -14.96
C TYR A 25 7.56 2.36 -15.96
N ASN A 26 8.13 2.84 -17.08
CA ASN A 26 8.56 2.05 -18.22
C ASN A 26 7.43 1.17 -18.75
N GLU A 27 6.38 1.81 -19.23
CA GLU A 27 5.14 1.19 -19.72
C GLU A 27 4.81 1.60 -21.16
N GLU A 28 5.84 1.97 -21.98
CA GLU A 28 5.66 2.42 -23.37
C GLU A 28 4.87 1.43 -24.23
N ALA A 29 4.99 0.12 -23.95
CA ALA A 29 4.36 -0.93 -24.72
C ALA A 29 2.89 -1.20 -24.28
N SER A 30 2.54 -0.98 -23.00
CA SER A 30 1.21 -1.29 -22.46
C SER A 30 0.23 -0.12 -22.56
N LEU A 31 0.75 1.12 -22.49
CA LEU A 31 -0.08 2.33 -22.46
C LEU A 31 -1.03 2.51 -23.64
N PRO A 32 -0.66 2.26 -24.91
CA PRO A 32 -1.58 2.40 -26.03
C PRO A 32 -2.79 1.47 -25.90
N PHE A 33 -2.59 0.21 -25.50
CA PHE A 33 -3.66 -0.77 -25.30
C PHE A 33 -4.57 -0.39 -24.14
N LEU A 34 -3.98 0.07 -23.04
CA LEU A 34 -4.76 0.55 -21.90
C LEU A 34 -5.61 1.75 -22.28
N TYR A 35 -5.04 2.74 -22.97
CA TYR A 35 -5.77 3.92 -23.38
C TYR A 35 -6.95 3.58 -24.31
N GLU A 36 -6.75 2.67 -25.27
CA GLU A 36 -7.84 2.18 -26.12
C GLU A 36 -8.97 1.56 -25.30
N ALA A 37 -8.64 0.66 -24.35
CA ALA A 37 -9.60 0.03 -23.47
C ALA A 37 -10.34 1.06 -22.58
N LEU A 38 -9.67 2.10 -22.09
CA LEU A 38 -10.30 3.19 -21.34
C LEU A 38 -11.24 4.04 -22.21
N CYS A 39 -10.85 4.28 -23.47
CA CYS A 39 -11.74 4.95 -24.45
C CYS A 39 -12.99 4.13 -24.73
N ASP A 40 -12.89 2.81 -24.78
CA ASP A 40 -14.04 1.93 -25.00
C ASP A 40 -14.97 1.94 -23.77
N VAL A 41 -14.43 1.96 -22.55
CA VAL A 41 -15.22 2.16 -21.33
C VAL A 41 -15.97 3.50 -21.39
N ARG A 42 -15.28 4.59 -21.74
CA ARG A 42 -15.87 5.93 -21.89
C ARG A 42 -17.00 5.95 -22.93
N LYS A 43 -16.83 5.27 -24.07
CA LYS A 43 -17.85 5.19 -25.13
C LYS A 43 -19.04 4.31 -24.75
N SER A 44 -18.81 3.26 -23.98
CA SER A 44 -19.84 2.30 -23.57
C SER A 44 -20.68 2.78 -22.39
N ASP A 45 -20.22 3.81 -21.67
CA ASP A 45 -20.96 4.38 -20.55
C ASP A 45 -22.19 5.15 -21.08
N THR A 46 -23.37 4.67 -20.72
CA THR A 46 -24.67 5.25 -21.11
C THR A 46 -25.17 6.32 -20.13
N GLY A 47 -24.41 6.56 -19.04
CA GLY A 47 -24.71 7.60 -18.05
C GLY A 47 -24.28 8.99 -18.54
N ASP A 48 -24.85 10.05 -17.93
CA ASP A 48 -24.39 11.43 -18.13
C ASP A 48 -23.10 11.65 -17.29
N ARG A 49 -21.96 11.13 -17.80
CA ARG A 49 -20.67 11.16 -17.12
C ARG A 49 -19.56 11.65 -18.03
N ASN A 50 -18.64 12.40 -17.43
CA ASN A 50 -17.40 12.82 -18.07
C ASN A 50 -16.23 12.01 -17.51
N TYR A 51 -15.18 11.86 -18.30
CA TYR A 51 -13.99 11.10 -17.92
C TYR A 51 -12.74 11.95 -18.09
N GLU A 52 -11.85 11.91 -17.10
CA GLU A 52 -10.47 12.36 -17.21
C GLU A 52 -9.52 11.22 -16.92
N PHE A 53 -8.46 11.10 -17.71
CA PHE A 53 -7.42 10.08 -17.58
C PHE A 53 -6.15 10.75 -17.10
N ILE A 54 -5.66 10.40 -15.91
CA ILE A 54 -4.50 11.03 -15.28
C ILE A 54 -3.34 10.05 -15.29
N PHE A 55 -2.41 10.22 -16.21
CA PHE A 55 -1.19 9.42 -16.29
C PHE A 55 -0.09 10.04 -15.45
N VAL A 56 0.43 9.27 -14.47
CA VAL A 56 1.53 9.74 -13.61
C VAL A 56 2.79 8.97 -13.97
N ASN A 57 3.72 9.64 -14.67
CA ASN A 57 4.99 9.06 -15.04
C ASN A 57 6.03 9.19 -13.92
N ASP A 58 6.35 8.08 -13.29
CA ASP A 58 7.29 7.97 -12.18
C ASP A 58 8.76 7.93 -12.65
N GLY A 59 9.16 8.92 -13.46
CA GLY A 59 10.53 9.04 -13.93
C GLY A 59 11.00 7.89 -14.83
N SER A 60 10.17 7.49 -15.80
CA SER A 60 10.50 6.45 -16.78
C SER A 60 11.75 6.79 -17.59
N ARG A 61 12.43 5.76 -18.07
CA ARG A 61 13.66 5.86 -18.89
C ARG A 61 13.45 5.47 -20.35
N ASP A 62 12.28 4.93 -20.66
CA ASP A 62 11.82 4.57 -22.00
C ASP A 62 10.95 5.69 -22.61
N LYS A 63 10.25 5.41 -23.69
CA LYS A 63 9.38 6.37 -24.37
C LYS A 63 8.01 6.60 -23.72
N THR A 64 7.79 6.11 -22.49
CA THR A 64 6.52 6.29 -21.75
C THR A 64 6.07 7.75 -21.72
N ALA A 65 7.00 8.69 -21.46
CA ALA A 65 6.68 10.12 -21.42
C ALA A 65 6.18 10.65 -22.77
N ASP A 66 6.82 10.22 -23.86
CA ASP A 66 6.47 10.67 -25.21
C ASP A 66 5.09 10.14 -25.63
N VAL A 67 4.80 8.86 -25.32
CA VAL A 67 3.48 8.26 -25.54
C VAL A 67 2.39 9.05 -24.79
N ILE A 68 2.62 9.37 -23.53
CA ILE A 68 1.64 10.14 -22.73
C ILE A 68 1.41 11.54 -23.31
N ARG A 69 2.47 12.23 -23.74
CA ARG A 69 2.33 13.57 -24.39
C ARG A 69 1.52 13.48 -25.67
N GLU A 70 1.76 12.44 -26.49
CA GLU A 70 0.99 12.21 -27.72
C GLU A 70 -0.49 11.96 -27.43
N LEU A 71 -0.81 11.15 -26.42
CA LEU A 71 -2.21 10.94 -25.98
C LEU A 71 -2.87 12.25 -25.52
N ALA A 72 -2.16 13.06 -24.73
CA ALA A 72 -2.67 14.32 -24.23
C ALA A 72 -2.84 15.39 -25.32
N ALA A 73 -2.02 15.35 -26.39
CA ALA A 73 -2.16 16.23 -27.53
C ALA A 73 -3.43 15.91 -28.34
N ASN A 74 -3.85 14.65 -28.38
CA ASN A 74 -4.99 14.17 -29.15
C ASN A 74 -6.32 14.15 -28.36
N ASP A 75 -6.26 14.08 -27.02
CA ASP A 75 -7.45 14.00 -26.16
C ASP A 75 -7.33 14.97 -24.97
N LYS A 76 -8.21 15.97 -24.93
CA LYS A 76 -8.29 16.96 -23.84
C LYS A 76 -8.66 16.33 -22.46
N GLY A 77 -9.25 15.15 -22.46
CA GLY A 77 -9.55 14.39 -21.26
C GLY A 77 -8.32 13.72 -20.65
N VAL A 78 -7.18 13.68 -21.38
CA VAL A 78 -5.92 13.14 -20.89
C VAL A 78 -5.11 14.22 -20.19
N LYS A 79 -4.77 13.95 -18.93
CA LYS A 79 -3.90 14.78 -18.09
C LYS A 79 -2.67 13.97 -17.68
N TYR A 80 -1.58 14.66 -17.35
CA TYR A 80 -0.38 13.99 -16.92
C TYR A 80 0.42 14.75 -15.86
N ILE A 81 1.20 13.99 -15.10
CA ILE A 81 2.20 14.47 -14.16
C ILE A 81 3.48 13.66 -14.38
N PHE A 82 4.60 14.33 -14.61
CA PHE A 82 5.90 13.69 -14.75
C PHE A 82 6.77 14.03 -13.57
N PHE A 83 7.33 13.01 -12.94
CA PHE A 83 8.24 13.19 -11.82
C PHE A 83 9.66 13.46 -12.30
N SER A 84 10.43 14.22 -11.51
CA SER A 84 11.85 14.52 -11.78
C SER A 84 12.76 13.29 -11.70
N ARG A 85 12.33 12.24 -11.02
CA ARG A 85 12.96 10.92 -10.89
C ARG A 85 11.93 9.90 -10.43
N ASN A 86 12.34 8.63 -10.33
CA ASN A 86 11.48 7.62 -9.70
C ASN A 86 11.35 7.87 -8.18
N PHE A 87 10.12 8.08 -7.73
CA PHE A 87 9.70 8.23 -6.33
C PHE A 87 8.90 7.03 -5.83
N GLY A 88 8.48 6.13 -6.73
CA GLY A 88 7.74 4.92 -6.45
C GLY A 88 6.24 5.03 -6.73
N LYS A 89 5.62 3.85 -6.91
CA LYS A 89 4.19 3.73 -7.24
C LYS A 89 3.28 4.43 -6.24
N GLU A 90 3.58 4.35 -4.94
CA GLU A 90 2.81 4.98 -3.87
C GLU A 90 2.75 6.50 -4.05
N ALA A 91 3.88 7.13 -4.39
CA ALA A 91 3.94 8.56 -4.68
C ALA A 91 3.15 8.92 -5.94
N ALA A 92 3.19 8.06 -6.98
CA ALA A 92 2.45 8.28 -8.21
C ALA A 92 0.93 8.19 -8.01
N MET A 93 0.46 7.23 -7.21
CA MET A 93 -0.96 7.15 -6.83
C MET A 93 -1.39 8.40 -6.04
N TYR A 94 -0.57 8.83 -5.09
CA TYR A 94 -0.84 10.02 -4.29
C TYR A 94 -0.96 11.28 -5.18
N ALA A 95 0.00 11.53 -6.06
CA ALA A 95 -0.02 12.67 -6.99
C ALA A 95 -1.24 12.65 -7.91
N GLY A 96 -1.60 11.46 -8.42
CA GLY A 96 -2.79 11.30 -9.22
C GLY A 96 -4.07 11.66 -8.45
N MET A 97 -4.18 11.23 -7.19
CA MET A 97 -5.31 11.58 -6.32
C MET A 97 -5.39 13.08 -6.02
N GLU A 98 -4.25 13.76 -5.80
CA GLU A 98 -4.21 15.22 -5.62
C GLU A 98 -4.68 15.98 -6.87
N LYS A 99 -4.33 15.50 -8.07
CA LYS A 99 -4.70 16.12 -9.36
C LYS A 99 -6.13 15.83 -9.78
N ALA A 100 -6.69 14.71 -9.36
CA ALA A 100 -8.02 14.25 -9.75
C ALA A 100 -9.11 15.24 -9.30
N LYS A 101 -10.02 15.59 -10.21
CA LYS A 101 -11.15 16.52 -9.96
C LYS A 101 -12.51 15.82 -9.96
N GLY A 102 -12.54 14.51 -10.30
CA GLY A 102 -13.78 13.75 -10.43
C GLY A 102 -14.52 13.54 -9.11
N ASP A 103 -15.81 13.28 -9.23
CA ASP A 103 -16.67 12.84 -8.12
C ASP A 103 -16.35 11.40 -7.72
N TYR A 104 -15.97 10.60 -8.73
CA TYR A 104 -15.46 9.24 -8.57
C TYR A 104 -14.03 9.17 -9.06
N ILE A 105 -13.17 8.52 -8.29
CA ILE A 105 -11.75 8.39 -8.59
C ILE A 105 -11.37 6.91 -8.63
N ALA A 106 -10.86 6.46 -9.78
CA ALA A 106 -10.29 5.13 -9.92
C ALA A 106 -8.77 5.18 -9.95
N ILE A 107 -8.14 4.17 -9.37
CA ILE A 107 -6.71 3.90 -9.49
C ILE A 107 -6.57 2.55 -10.15
N MET A 108 -5.73 2.42 -11.19
CA MET A 108 -5.47 1.16 -11.85
C MET A 108 -4.04 1.07 -12.38
N ASP A 109 -3.54 -0.15 -12.52
CA ASP A 109 -2.20 -0.41 -13.06
C ASP A 109 -2.19 -0.34 -14.60
N ALA A 110 -1.04 0.09 -15.16
CA ALA A 110 -0.86 0.19 -16.61
C ALA A 110 -0.68 -1.17 -17.33
N ASP A 111 -0.49 -2.26 -16.60
CA ASP A 111 -0.10 -3.57 -17.14
C ASP A 111 -1.28 -4.45 -17.63
N MET A 112 -2.49 -3.92 -17.60
CA MET A 112 -3.74 -4.60 -18.03
C MET A 112 -4.07 -5.90 -17.27
N GLN A 113 -3.44 -6.17 -16.12
CA GLN A 113 -3.79 -7.34 -15.29
C GLN A 113 -5.18 -7.20 -14.66
N ASP A 114 -5.62 -5.98 -14.44
CA ASP A 114 -6.93 -5.64 -13.96
C ASP A 114 -7.74 -5.06 -15.15
N PRO A 115 -8.81 -5.72 -15.62
CA PRO A 115 -9.51 -5.33 -16.84
C PRO A 115 -10.32 -4.03 -16.64
N PRO A 116 -10.12 -3.00 -17.48
CA PRO A 116 -10.91 -1.76 -17.43
C PRO A 116 -12.42 -1.98 -17.58
N SER A 117 -12.83 -3.09 -18.21
CA SER A 117 -14.24 -3.49 -18.38
C SER A 117 -15.01 -3.68 -17.07
N LEU A 118 -14.35 -3.74 -15.92
CA LEU A 118 -14.99 -3.77 -14.60
C LEU A 118 -15.51 -2.37 -14.15
N ILE A 119 -15.01 -1.29 -14.74
CA ILE A 119 -15.37 0.08 -14.31
C ILE A 119 -16.88 0.34 -14.37
N PRO A 120 -17.62 -0.04 -15.41
CA PRO A 120 -19.08 0.18 -15.45
C PRO A 120 -19.84 -0.52 -14.33
N GLU A 121 -19.42 -1.74 -13.94
CA GLU A 121 -19.99 -2.47 -12.81
C GLU A 121 -19.65 -1.76 -11.49
N MET A 122 -18.40 -1.34 -11.33
CA MET A 122 -17.95 -0.62 -10.14
C MET A 122 -18.70 0.71 -9.95
N ILE A 123 -18.98 1.43 -11.05
CA ILE A 123 -19.77 2.66 -11.01
C ILE A 123 -21.19 2.38 -10.54
N LYS A 124 -21.83 1.34 -11.09
CA LYS A 124 -23.19 0.93 -10.70
C LYS A 124 -23.27 0.62 -9.20
N ASP A 125 -22.25 -0.01 -8.66
CA ASP A 125 -22.18 -0.33 -7.24
C ASP A 125 -22.02 0.92 -6.37
N LEU A 126 -21.23 1.92 -6.78
CA LEU A 126 -21.12 3.20 -6.06
C LEU A 126 -22.41 4.02 -6.16
N ASP A 127 -23.08 4.01 -7.33
CA ASP A 127 -24.35 4.70 -7.55
C ASP A 127 -25.48 4.13 -6.66
N SER A 128 -25.39 2.88 -6.22
CA SER A 128 -26.34 2.29 -5.26
C SER A 128 -26.37 3.02 -3.90
N GLY A 129 -25.28 3.72 -3.54
CA GLY A 129 -25.11 4.38 -2.26
C GLY A 129 -24.80 3.45 -1.09
N GLU A 130 -24.75 2.13 -1.32
CA GLU A 130 -24.43 1.15 -0.26
C GLU A 130 -22.94 1.14 0.08
N TYR A 131 -22.08 1.47 -0.90
CA TYR A 131 -20.63 1.41 -0.80
C TYR A 131 -20.00 2.77 -1.10
N ASP A 132 -18.82 2.98 -0.54
CA ASP A 132 -18.03 4.19 -0.73
C ASP A 132 -16.76 3.89 -1.52
N ILE A 133 -16.36 2.60 -1.53
CA ILE A 133 -15.25 2.04 -2.29
C ILE A 133 -15.72 0.77 -2.98
N VAL A 134 -15.39 0.60 -4.25
CA VAL A 134 -15.48 -0.68 -4.96
C VAL A 134 -14.07 -1.06 -5.41
N ALA A 135 -13.56 -2.20 -4.95
CA ALA A 135 -12.19 -2.61 -5.18
C ALA A 135 -12.11 -3.98 -5.84
N ALA A 136 -11.18 -4.13 -6.78
CA ALA A 136 -10.94 -5.40 -7.44
C ALA A 136 -10.18 -6.36 -6.53
N ARG A 137 -10.60 -7.62 -6.53
CA ARG A 137 -9.98 -8.71 -5.78
C ARG A 137 -9.70 -9.89 -6.70
N ARG A 138 -8.46 -10.33 -6.70
CA ARG A 138 -8.04 -11.50 -7.45
C ARG A 138 -8.37 -12.78 -6.70
N VAL A 139 -9.19 -13.65 -7.29
CA VAL A 139 -9.65 -14.90 -6.65
C VAL A 139 -8.74 -16.08 -6.97
N THR A 140 -8.15 -16.11 -8.18
CA THR A 140 -7.33 -17.24 -8.63
C THR A 140 -5.86 -16.90 -8.67
N ARG A 141 -5.04 -17.80 -8.11
CA ARG A 141 -3.57 -17.74 -8.19
C ARG A 141 -3.04 -18.79 -9.18
N LYS A 142 -3.81 -19.09 -10.24
CA LYS A 142 -3.37 -20.01 -11.31
C LYS A 142 -2.09 -19.45 -11.93
N GLY A 143 -1.04 -20.29 -12.01
CA GLY A 143 0.26 -19.90 -12.55
C GLY A 143 1.29 -19.41 -11.52
N GLU A 144 0.91 -19.18 -10.25
CA GLU A 144 1.91 -18.87 -9.21
C GLU A 144 2.50 -20.12 -8.55
N PRO A 145 3.81 -20.13 -8.21
CA PRO A 145 4.42 -21.20 -7.45
C PRO A 145 3.68 -21.42 -6.11
N LYS A 146 3.33 -22.67 -5.79
CA LYS A 146 2.57 -23.01 -4.57
C LYS A 146 3.23 -22.49 -3.28
N ILE A 147 4.55 -22.49 -3.24
CA ILE A 147 5.36 -21.97 -2.12
C ILE A 147 5.11 -20.47 -1.93
N ARG A 148 5.15 -19.67 -3.01
CA ARG A 148 4.91 -18.22 -2.96
C ARG A 148 3.49 -17.91 -2.48
N SER A 149 2.49 -18.63 -2.96
CA SER A 149 1.09 -18.49 -2.54
C SER A 149 0.88 -18.85 -1.07
N TRP A 150 1.61 -19.87 -0.56
CA TRP A 150 1.57 -20.26 0.85
C TRP A 150 2.17 -19.18 1.75
N PHE A 151 3.36 -18.65 1.40
CA PHE A 151 3.98 -17.54 2.13
C PHE A 151 3.11 -16.29 2.14
N ALA A 152 2.51 -15.92 1.01
CA ALA A 152 1.62 -14.77 0.93
C ALA A 152 0.40 -14.92 1.85
N ARG A 153 -0.27 -16.08 1.85
CA ARG A 153 -1.42 -16.34 2.76
C ARG A 153 -1.02 -16.29 4.24
N ARG A 154 0.15 -16.86 4.60
CA ARG A 154 0.67 -16.78 5.97
C ARG A 154 1.01 -15.35 6.36
N PHE A 155 1.57 -14.58 5.44
CA PHE A 155 1.86 -13.17 5.64
C PHE A 155 0.57 -12.36 5.90
N TYR A 156 -0.46 -12.46 5.05
CA TYR A 156 -1.72 -11.75 5.27
C TYR A 156 -2.39 -12.16 6.60
N LYS A 157 -2.36 -13.46 6.94
CA LYS A 157 -2.87 -13.91 8.23
C LYS A 157 -2.09 -13.35 9.42
N LEU A 158 -0.77 -13.22 9.30
CA LEU A 158 0.08 -12.64 10.34
C LEU A 158 -0.17 -11.14 10.48
N ILE A 159 -0.17 -10.39 9.37
CA ILE A 159 -0.35 -8.94 9.40
C ILE A 159 -1.73 -8.57 9.95
N ASN A 160 -2.80 -9.27 9.53
CA ASN A 160 -4.16 -9.03 10.02
C ASN A 160 -4.34 -9.39 11.51
N ARG A 161 -3.47 -10.23 12.07
CA ARG A 161 -3.45 -10.51 13.51
C ARG A 161 -2.67 -9.47 14.31
N MET A 162 -1.73 -8.78 13.68
CA MET A 162 -0.81 -7.85 14.33
C MET A 162 -1.21 -6.38 14.11
N CYS A 163 -1.94 -6.09 13.03
CA CYS A 163 -2.42 -4.75 12.70
C CYS A 163 -3.86 -4.58 13.16
N ASP A 164 -4.21 -3.35 13.52
CA ASP A 164 -5.59 -2.96 13.88
C ASP A 164 -6.51 -2.83 12.65
N VAL A 165 -5.98 -3.16 11.45
CA VAL A 165 -6.66 -2.98 10.16
C VAL A 165 -6.66 -4.29 9.39
N GLU A 166 -7.81 -4.72 8.90
CA GLU A 166 -7.94 -5.92 8.09
C GLU A 166 -7.62 -5.64 6.61
N ILE A 167 -6.49 -6.18 6.13
CA ILE A 167 -6.07 -6.11 4.74
C ILE A 167 -6.57 -7.37 4.02
N ALA A 168 -7.46 -7.22 3.05
CA ALA A 168 -8.02 -8.35 2.31
C ALA A 168 -6.94 -9.08 1.48
N ASP A 169 -6.89 -10.42 1.60
CA ASP A 169 -6.01 -11.26 0.76
C ASP A 169 -6.44 -11.15 -0.70
N GLY A 170 -5.48 -10.93 -1.58
CA GLY A 170 -5.72 -10.74 -3.02
C GLY A 170 -6.22 -9.35 -3.41
N ALA A 171 -6.30 -8.40 -2.46
CA ALA A 171 -6.63 -7.00 -2.78
C ALA A 171 -5.65 -6.41 -3.80
N ARG A 172 -6.22 -5.85 -4.88
CA ARG A 172 -5.48 -5.10 -5.91
C ARG A 172 -5.51 -3.61 -5.60
N ASP A 173 -4.66 -2.86 -6.28
CA ASP A 173 -4.70 -1.41 -6.20
C ASP A 173 -5.86 -0.83 -7.03
N PHE A 174 -6.38 -1.61 -8.00
CA PHE A 174 -7.52 -1.25 -8.81
C PHE A 174 -8.77 -1.10 -7.95
N ARG A 175 -9.26 0.12 -7.86
CA ARG A 175 -10.44 0.51 -7.08
C ARG A 175 -11.07 1.76 -7.61
N LEU A 176 -12.37 1.90 -7.41
CA LEU A 176 -13.15 3.11 -7.65
C LEU A 176 -13.67 3.63 -6.31
N MET A 177 -13.48 4.91 -6.05
CA MET A 177 -13.75 5.55 -4.77
C MET A 177 -14.55 6.84 -4.96
N LYS A 178 -15.41 7.18 -4.01
CA LYS A 178 -16.01 8.50 -3.93
C LYS A 178 -14.98 9.56 -3.56
N ARG A 179 -15.22 10.82 -3.92
CA ARG A 179 -14.36 11.97 -3.60
C ARG A 179 -14.04 12.06 -2.11
N GLU A 180 -15.04 11.92 -1.25
CA GLU A 180 -14.87 11.98 0.21
C GLU A 180 -13.87 10.96 0.76
N VAL A 181 -13.79 9.78 0.14
CA VAL A 181 -12.80 8.75 0.49
C VAL A 181 -11.39 9.20 0.11
N VAL A 182 -11.25 9.75 -1.10
CA VAL A 182 -9.95 10.23 -1.59
C VAL A 182 -9.46 11.41 -0.76
N ASP A 183 -10.34 12.33 -0.39
CA ASP A 183 -10.01 13.45 0.49
C ASP A 183 -9.54 12.96 1.88
N ALA A 184 -10.20 11.93 2.43
CA ALA A 184 -9.76 11.29 3.65
C ALA A 184 -8.37 10.64 3.51
N ILE A 185 -8.10 9.94 2.39
CA ILE A 185 -6.81 9.32 2.10
C ILE A 185 -5.69 10.37 1.93
N LEU A 186 -6.00 11.50 1.30
CA LEU A 186 -5.08 12.62 1.11
C LEU A 186 -4.77 13.34 2.43
N SER A 187 -5.72 13.35 3.37
CA SER A 187 -5.49 13.93 4.72
C SER A 187 -4.48 13.12 5.55
N VAL A 188 -4.26 11.84 5.21
CA VAL A 188 -3.22 11.00 5.83
C VAL A 188 -1.87 11.40 5.26
N ASN A 189 -1.12 12.21 6.03
CA ASN A 189 0.10 12.88 5.57
C ASN A 189 1.37 12.05 5.83
N GLU A 190 1.31 10.73 5.61
CA GLU A 190 2.45 9.83 5.73
C GLU A 190 3.34 9.89 4.48
N ARG A 191 4.65 9.97 4.67
CA ARG A 191 5.64 9.96 3.57
C ARG A 191 6.01 8.54 3.15
N GLN A 192 6.11 7.64 4.10
CA GLN A 192 6.28 6.21 3.83
C GLN A 192 4.92 5.54 3.70
N ARG A 193 4.23 5.82 2.58
CA ARG A 193 2.88 5.33 2.32
C ARG A 193 2.86 3.83 2.06
N PHE A 194 1.87 3.17 2.62
CA PHE A 194 1.47 1.81 2.27
C PHE A 194 -0.02 1.84 1.97
N SER A 195 -0.35 2.13 0.72
CA SER A 195 -1.73 2.43 0.29
C SER A 195 -2.73 1.36 0.67
N LYS A 196 -2.38 0.07 0.59
CA LYS A 196 -3.29 -1.03 0.99
C LYS A 196 -3.71 -0.94 2.45
N GLY A 197 -2.81 -0.52 3.33
CA GLY A 197 -3.13 -0.27 4.73
C GLY A 197 -3.96 1.01 4.91
N ILE A 198 -3.59 2.09 4.23
CA ILE A 198 -4.31 3.38 4.32
C ILE A 198 -5.75 3.22 3.84
N PHE A 199 -5.99 2.54 2.72
CA PHE A 199 -7.33 2.28 2.19
C PHE A 199 -8.24 1.52 3.17
N ALA A 200 -7.66 0.61 3.95
CA ALA A 200 -8.40 -0.09 4.99
C ALA A 200 -8.54 0.76 6.26
N TRP A 201 -7.52 1.57 6.59
CA TRP A 201 -7.48 2.38 7.81
C TRP A 201 -8.51 3.51 7.81
N VAL A 202 -8.81 4.10 6.65
CA VAL A 202 -9.84 5.15 6.53
C VAL A 202 -11.26 4.65 6.82
N GLY A 203 -11.52 3.32 6.83
CA GLY A 203 -12.70 2.69 7.40
C GLY A 203 -13.99 2.83 6.58
N PHE A 204 -13.94 3.22 5.31
CA PHE A 204 -15.10 3.34 4.44
C PHE A 204 -15.64 1.97 3.98
N ARG A 205 -16.95 1.91 3.66
CA ARG A 205 -17.63 0.69 3.23
C ARG A 205 -17.11 0.24 1.86
N THR A 206 -16.44 -0.91 1.85
CA THR A 206 -15.79 -1.45 0.65
C THR A 206 -16.52 -2.68 0.13
N LYS A 207 -16.88 -2.68 -1.16
CA LYS A 207 -17.30 -3.87 -1.91
C LYS A 207 -16.09 -4.44 -2.68
N TRP A 208 -15.99 -5.78 -2.69
CA TRP A 208 -14.96 -6.48 -3.44
C TRP A 208 -15.57 -7.11 -4.69
N VAL A 209 -15.06 -6.69 -5.87
CA VAL A 209 -15.40 -7.30 -7.16
C VAL A 209 -14.34 -8.34 -7.49
N GLU A 210 -14.78 -9.58 -7.56
CA GLU A 210 -13.89 -10.72 -7.83
C GLU A 210 -13.68 -10.88 -9.35
N HIS A 211 -12.40 -10.99 -9.75
CA HIS A 211 -12.05 -11.27 -11.14
C HIS A 211 -10.96 -12.34 -11.25
N GLU A 212 -10.91 -13.01 -12.38
CA GLU A 212 -9.84 -13.96 -12.69
C GLU A 212 -8.57 -13.21 -13.09
N ASN A 213 -7.42 -13.86 -12.84
CA ASN A 213 -6.14 -13.29 -13.23
C ASN A 213 -6.02 -13.26 -14.75
N VAL A 214 -5.82 -12.08 -15.31
CA VAL A 214 -5.46 -11.88 -16.70
C VAL A 214 -3.92 -11.84 -16.80
N GLU A 215 -3.36 -12.51 -17.81
CA GLU A 215 -1.92 -12.42 -18.09
C GLU A 215 -1.58 -11.01 -18.57
N ARG A 216 -0.37 -10.56 -18.24
CA ARG A 216 0.11 -9.25 -18.70
C ARG A 216 0.15 -9.21 -20.21
N VAL A 217 -0.32 -8.10 -20.78
CA VAL A 217 -0.24 -7.87 -22.23
C VAL A 217 1.20 -7.63 -22.67
N ALA A 218 2.04 -6.98 -21.81
CA ALA A 218 3.45 -6.72 -22.06
C ALA A 218 4.25 -6.57 -20.76
N GLY A 219 5.58 -6.75 -20.81
CA GLY A 219 6.50 -6.53 -19.70
C GLY A 219 6.76 -7.74 -18.79
N GLU A 220 7.90 -7.70 -18.08
CA GLU A 220 8.32 -8.76 -17.16
C GLU A 220 8.06 -8.39 -15.69
N THR A 221 7.97 -9.40 -14.82
CA THR A 221 7.82 -9.20 -13.37
C THR A 221 9.09 -8.58 -12.76
N LYS A 222 9.03 -7.32 -12.35
CA LYS A 222 10.16 -6.55 -11.77
C LYS A 222 10.42 -6.85 -10.28
N TRP A 223 9.62 -7.74 -9.64
CA TRP A 223 9.68 -8.02 -8.21
C TRP A 223 10.47 -9.29 -7.89
N SER A 224 11.65 -9.13 -7.27
CA SER A 224 12.41 -10.24 -6.68
C SER A 224 11.83 -10.64 -5.33
N PHE A 225 12.18 -11.87 -4.85
CA PHE A 225 11.79 -12.35 -3.53
C PHE A 225 12.20 -11.38 -2.40
N TRP A 226 13.40 -10.82 -2.45
CA TRP A 226 13.90 -9.87 -1.46
C TRP A 226 13.13 -8.55 -1.45
N LYS A 227 12.70 -8.06 -2.62
CA LYS A 227 11.85 -6.86 -2.71
C LYS A 227 10.49 -7.10 -2.07
N LEU A 228 9.89 -8.27 -2.32
CA LEU A 228 8.61 -8.65 -1.71
C LEU A 228 8.75 -8.80 -0.19
N PHE A 229 9.82 -9.42 0.30
CA PHE A 229 10.09 -9.60 1.72
C PHE A 229 10.28 -8.25 2.41
N LYS A 230 11.08 -7.35 1.82
CA LYS A 230 11.26 -5.98 2.34
C LYS A 230 9.92 -5.22 2.39
N TYR A 231 9.15 -5.26 1.30
CA TYR A 231 7.82 -4.63 1.25
C TYR A 231 6.86 -5.17 2.33
N ALA A 232 6.96 -6.47 2.62
CA ALA A 232 6.20 -7.11 3.68
C ALA A 232 6.59 -6.59 5.08
N ILE A 233 7.89 -6.46 5.36
CA ILE A 233 8.40 -5.88 6.62
C ILE A 233 7.99 -4.42 6.72
N ASP A 234 8.13 -3.65 5.64
CA ASP A 234 7.74 -2.24 5.57
C ASP A 234 6.25 -2.08 5.92
N GLY A 235 5.38 -2.95 5.39
CA GLY A 235 3.96 -2.97 5.72
C GLY A 235 3.68 -3.29 7.20
N ILE A 236 4.38 -4.27 7.79
CA ILE A 236 4.22 -4.60 9.22
C ILE A 236 4.63 -3.42 10.09
N VAL A 237 5.83 -2.89 9.87
CA VAL A 237 6.38 -1.81 10.71
C VAL A 237 5.61 -0.49 10.56
N ALA A 238 4.95 -0.26 9.40
CA ALA A 238 4.12 0.91 9.17
C ALA A 238 2.82 0.89 10.01
N PHE A 239 2.21 -0.29 10.20
CA PHE A 239 0.87 -0.39 10.79
C PHE A 239 0.82 -1.09 12.13
N THR A 240 1.96 -1.48 12.72
CA THR A 240 1.97 -2.11 14.05
C THR A 240 3.27 -1.91 14.79
N ILE A 241 3.15 -1.77 16.11
CA ILE A 241 4.29 -1.78 17.05
C ILE A 241 4.51 -3.17 17.66
N ALA A 242 3.81 -4.21 17.15
CA ALA A 242 3.89 -5.56 17.69
C ALA A 242 5.34 -6.12 17.74
N PRO A 243 6.22 -5.90 16.74
CA PRO A 243 7.61 -6.32 16.82
C PRO A 243 8.36 -5.74 18.03
N LEU A 244 8.12 -4.47 18.36
CA LEU A 244 8.69 -3.83 19.56
C LEU A 244 8.15 -4.47 20.84
N ARG A 245 6.85 -4.73 20.91
CA ARG A 245 6.24 -5.41 22.07
C ARG A 245 6.81 -6.82 22.27
N ILE A 246 7.01 -7.58 21.19
CA ILE A 246 7.64 -8.91 21.26
C ILE A 246 9.05 -8.79 21.83
N ALA A 247 9.86 -7.85 21.33
CA ALA A 247 11.22 -7.61 21.85
C ALA A 247 11.19 -7.26 23.35
N THR A 248 10.24 -6.43 23.79
CA THR A 248 10.04 -6.10 25.20
C THR A 248 9.70 -7.32 26.04
N TYR A 249 8.74 -8.14 25.62
CA TYR A 249 8.36 -9.36 26.35
C TYR A 249 9.50 -10.37 26.42
N MET A 250 10.27 -10.53 25.34
CA MET A 250 11.48 -11.35 25.34
C MET A 250 12.51 -10.84 26.34
N GLY A 251 12.74 -9.53 26.36
CA GLY A 251 13.64 -8.88 27.33
C GLY A 251 13.22 -9.16 28.77
N PHE A 252 11.95 -9.00 29.11
CA PHE A 252 11.40 -9.34 30.43
C PHE A 252 11.60 -10.82 30.76
N PHE A 253 11.29 -11.71 29.85
CA PHE A 253 11.45 -13.16 30.06
C PHE A 253 12.89 -13.54 30.37
N PHE A 254 13.85 -13.10 29.56
CA PHE A 254 15.26 -13.41 29.77
C PHE A 254 15.84 -12.73 31.03
N SER A 255 15.41 -11.50 31.33
CA SER A 255 15.80 -10.80 32.56
C SER A 255 15.33 -11.55 33.81
N PHE A 256 14.05 -11.97 33.80
CA PHE A 256 13.48 -12.74 34.92
C PHE A 256 14.15 -14.12 35.08
N ALA A 257 14.37 -14.83 33.98
CA ALA A 257 15.05 -16.11 33.99
C ALA A 257 16.51 -15.98 34.50
N GLY A 258 17.24 -14.96 34.06
CA GLY A 258 18.58 -14.63 34.52
C GLY A 258 18.61 -14.28 36.00
N PHE A 259 17.64 -13.48 36.47
CA PHE A 259 17.53 -13.16 37.90
C PHE A 259 17.23 -14.41 38.76
N ALA A 260 16.28 -15.24 38.33
CA ALA A 260 15.97 -16.50 39.03
C ALA A 260 17.17 -17.45 39.09
N TYR A 261 17.94 -17.54 38.00
CA TYR A 261 19.18 -18.33 37.95
C TYR A 261 20.25 -17.77 38.89
N MET A 262 20.44 -16.45 38.90
CA MET A 262 21.36 -15.79 39.83
C MET A 262 20.96 -16.03 41.27
N LEU A 263 19.68 -15.89 41.60
CA LEU A 263 19.18 -16.13 42.96
C LEU A 263 19.36 -17.59 43.40
N TYR A 264 19.14 -18.55 42.50
CA TYR A 264 19.41 -19.97 42.76
C TYR A 264 20.86 -20.23 43.14
N TYR A 265 21.83 -19.69 42.39
CA TYR A 265 23.25 -19.89 42.71
C TYR A 265 23.67 -19.13 43.96
N PHE A 266 23.09 -17.95 44.22
CA PHE A 266 23.34 -17.21 45.44
C PHE A 266 22.87 -17.97 46.70
N ILE A 267 21.67 -18.52 46.67
CA ILE A 267 21.13 -19.35 47.76
C ILE A 267 21.99 -20.61 47.93
N LYS A 268 22.35 -21.27 46.84
CA LYS A 268 23.20 -22.47 46.85
C LYS A 268 24.56 -22.17 47.46
N ALA A 269 25.18 -21.05 47.15
CA ALA A 269 26.47 -20.65 47.72
C ALA A 269 26.38 -20.37 49.22
N ILE A 270 25.30 -19.76 49.71
CA ILE A 270 25.10 -19.47 51.14
C ILE A 270 24.75 -20.75 51.94
N VAL A 271 23.79 -21.55 51.43
CA VAL A 271 23.25 -22.68 52.21
C VAL A 271 24.17 -23.89 52.18
N LEU A 272 24.89 -24.13 51.10
CA LEU A 272 25.68 -25.35 50.94
C LEU A 272 27.19 -25.19 51.27
N GLN A 273 27.68 -23.94 51.57
CA GLN A 273 29.10 -23.65 51.89
C GLN A 273 30.13 -24.35 50.98
N ILE A 274 29.70 -24.63 49.72
CA ILE A 274 30.54 -25.35 48.78
C ILE A 274 31.36 -24.32 47.97
N TRP A 275 32.48 -23.92 48.55
CA TRP A 275 33.62 -23.49 47.78
C TRP A 275 34.36 -24.78 47.42
N THR A 276 33.94 -25.47 46.37
CA THR A 276 34.73 -26.55 45.80
C THR A 276 35.75 -25.92 44.86
N ASP A 277 37.00 -26.26 45.08
CA ASP A 277 38.16 -25.97 44.22
C ASP A 277 38.06 -26.62 42.83
N ASP A 278 36.89 -26.68 42.24
CA ASP A 278 36.67 -27.20 40.90
C ASP A 278 36.96 -26.15 39.85
N TYR A 279 38.06 -26.37 39.14
CA TYR A 279 38.47 -25.79 37.86
C TYR A 279 37.27 -25.24 37.09
N VAL A 280 37.40 -24.00 36.58
CA VAL A 280 36.33 -23.21 35.89
C VAL A 280 35.81 -23.92 34.64
N ARG A 281 35.03 -24.97 34.82
CA ARG A 281 34.38 -25.74 33.75
C ARG A 281 33.28 -24.96 33.02
N GLY A 282 32.95 -23.72 33.43
CA GLY A 282 31.87 -22.93 32.90
C GLY A 282 32.25 -21.90 31.84
N TYR A 283 33.53 -21.71 31.49
CA TYR A 283 33.98 -20.66 30.58
C TYR A 283 33.30 -20.69 29.18
N PRO A 284 33.24 -21.87 28.50
CA PRO A 284 32.58 -21.92 27.19
C PRO A 284 31.08 -21.63 27.27
N SER A 285 30.40 -22.05 28.32
CA SER A 285 28.97 -21.78 28.55
C SER A 285 28.74 -20.30 28.81
N LEU A 286 29.59 -19.65 29.61
CA LEU A 286 29.52 -18.22 29.87
C LEU A 286 29.72 -17.42 28.59
N LEU A 287 30.71 -17.79 27.77
CA LEU A 287 30.96 -17.12 26.47
C LEU A 287 29.76 -17.25 25.53
N CYS A 288 29.16 -18.45 25.42
CA CYS A 288 27.95 -18.66 24.64
C CYS A 288 26.77 -17.79 25.12
N PHE A 289 26.57 -17.69 26.44
CA PHE A 289 25.53 -16.83 27.01
C PHE A 289 25.78 -15.34 26.73
N ILE A 290 27.01 -14.88 26.87
CA ILE A 290 27.36 -13.46 26.57
C ILE A 290 27.12 -13.15 25.09
N LEU A 291 27.56 -14.02 24.18
CA LEU A 291 27.35 -13.86 22.75
C LEU A 291 25.85 -13.88 22.38
N PHE A 292 25.08 -14.81 22.99
CA PHE A 292 23.63 -14.88 22.75
C PHE A 292 22.89 -13.63 23.24
N ILE A 293 23.16 -13.18 24.48
CA ILE A 293 22.55 -11.99 25.05
C ILE A 293 22.99 -10.75 24.25
N GLY A 294 24.27 -10.65 23.91
CA GLY A 294 24.80 -9.58 23.08
C GLY A 294 24.11 -9.51 21.71
N GLY A 295 23.95 -10.65 21.06
CA GLY A 295 23.19 -10.75 19.80
C GLY A 295 21.73 -10.34 19.95
N LEU A 296 21.07 -10.72 21.02
CA LEU A 296 19.67 -10.33 21.30
C LEU A 296 19.55 -8.82 21.55
N ILE A 297 20.48 -8.22 22.27
CA ILE A 297 20.51 -6.75 22.49
C ILE A 297 20.71 -6.04 21.16
N LEU A 298 21.65 -6.48 20.32
CA LEU A 298 21.87 -5.87 18.99
C LEU A 298 20.63 -6.00 18.09
N MET A 299 19.93 -7.13 18.15
CA MET A 299 18.67 -7.32 17.41
C MET A 299 17.59 -6.33 17.89
N CYS A 300 17.41 -6.16 19.19
CA CYS A 300 16.47 -5.19 19.77
C CYS A 300 16.83 -3.73 19.38
N LEU A 301 18.11 -3.38 19.44
CA LEU A 301 18.60 -2.07 19.02
C LEU A 301 18.38 -1.83 17.53
N GLY A 302 18.60 -2.84 16.68
CA GLY A 302 18.31 -2.79 15.25
C GLY A 302 16.82 -2.53 14.97
N LEU A 303 15.94 -3.20 15.70
CA LEU A 303 14.50 -3.01 15.61
C LEU A 303 14.07 -1.59 16.00
N ILE A 304 14.61 -1.07 17.13
CA ILE A 304 14.38 0.32 17.55
C ILE A 304 14.90 1.27 16.47
N GLY A 305 16.09 1.01 15.92
CA GLY A 305 16.68 1.80 14.83
C GLY A 305 15.77 1.89 13.60
N GLU A 306 15.06 0.83 13.25
CA GLU A 306 14.10 0.83 12.13
C GLU A 306 12.94 1.82 12.38
N TYR A 307 12.36 1.83 13.58
CA TYR A 307 11.30 2.78 13.94
C TYR A 307 11.81 4.22 14.03
N ILE A 308 12.99 4.44 14.62
CA ILE A 308 13.62 5.76 14.65
C ILE A 308 13.91 6.25 13.23
N GLY A 309 14.38 5.37 12.34
CA GLY A 309 14.61 5.69 10.93
C GLY A 309 13.35 6.19 10.22
N ARG A 310 12.18 5.59 10.51
CA ARG A 310 10.89 6.03 9.98
C ARG A 310 10.49 7.39 10.54
N ILE A 311 10.57 7.59 11.85
CA ILE A 311 10.31 8.89 12.50
C ILE A 311 11.21 9.97 11.89
N TYR A 312 12.48 9.66 11.64
CA TYR A 312 13.42 10.58 11.00
C TYR A 312 13.00 10.97 9.58
N ILE A 313 12.51 10.03 8.77
CA ILE A 313 12.01 10.32 7.42
C ILE A 313 10.77 11.23 7.49
N GLU A 314 9.84 10.95 8.40
CA GLU A 314 8.64 11.77 8.60
C GLU A 314 9.01 13.19 9.11
N SER A 315 9.93 13.31 10.05
CA SER A 315 10.35 14.58 10.64
C SER A 315 11.11 15.48 9.66
N LYS A 316 11.75 14.91 8.62
CA LYS A 316 12.44 15.70 7.58
C LYS A 316 11.50 16.59 6.76
N GLY A 317 10.22 16.30 6.70
CA GLY A 317 9.26 17.11 5.98
C GLY A 317 9.48 17.22 4.47
N ARG A 318 10.24 16.30 3.84
CA ARG A 318 10.46 16.31 2.39
C ARG A 318 9.16 16.02 1.64
N PRO A 319 8.89 16.64 0.46
CA PRO A 319 7.72 16.31 -0.33
C PRO A 319 7.73 14.84 -0.77
N ILE A 320 6.54 14.26 -0.92
CA ILE A 320 6.37 12.85 -1.34
C ILE A 320 6.94 12.65 -2.74
N TYR A 321 6.76 13.64 -3.62
CA TYR A 321 7.28 13.66 -4.99
C TYR A 321 7.70 15.07 -5.41
N ILE A 322 8.40 15.18 -6.54
CA ILE A 322 8.75 16.45 -7.19
C ILE A 322 8.35 16.33 -8.65
N THR A 323 7.50 17.23 -9.11
CA THR A 323 7.06 17.31 -10.50
C THR A 323 8.13 18.00 -11.35
N SER A 324 8.44 17.42 -12.52
CA SER A 324 9.25 18.06 -13.55
C SER A 324 8.41 18.71 -14.66
N GLU A 325 7.26 18.10 -14.98
CA GLU A 325 6.34 18.56 -16.01
C GLU A 325 4.91 18.12 -15.64
N GLU A 326 3.91 18.94 -15.94
CA GLU A 326 2.52 18.56 -15.79
C GLU A 326 1.65 19.22 -16.86
N SER A 327 0.52 18.57 -17.20
CA SER A 327 -0.47 19.14 -18.09
C SER A 327 -1.11 20.37 -17.45
N LYS A 328 -1.29 21.43 -18.25
CA LYS A 328 -2.10 22.59 -17.84
C LYS A 328 -3.56 22.14 -17.71
N ASP A 329 -4.27 22.69 -16.73
CA ASP A 329 -5.70 22.46 -16.50
C ASP A 329 -6.56 22.99 -17.64
#